data_9bb2737b662d7972b285bc79cf738aff
#
_entry.id   9bb2737b662d7972b285bc79cf738aff
#
_cell.length_a   1.000
_cell.length_b   1.000
_cell.length_c   1.000
_cell.angle_alpha   90.00
_cell.angle_beta   90.00
_cell.angle_gamma   90.00
#
_symmetry.space_group_name_H-M   'P 1'
#
loop_
_entity.id
_entity.type
_entity.pdbx_description
1 polymer ?
#
loop_
_entity_poly.entity_id
_entity_poly.type
_entity_poly.pdbx_seq_one_letter_code
_entity_poly.pdbx_strand_id
1 'polypeptide(L)'
;MSNRVLFAFVLLLCSIGAGAQTPAEKFDGVEKWKGSLTAADIASLKNQYSTEPPASFMAKGQKPTPGISPETDFWQMLLASGMTDFEVNTVEETDQSGLHLVTLAVSMKIKTPDGLRTRYVTEQQAWQKQGDTWRIVVAGHSDVVKMAPALKPNPNLYSKDAVAKAEIEEAVAAAKKDRKRVILVFGANWCYDCHVLDQAFHQADVAPLLEKNFHVVHVDIGDDGKKNNDLAEAYQVPLNKGIPALAVLDGDGKVVFAQKNGEWESARSLDPDDIIVFLQKWKP
;
A
#
# COMPACT_ATOMS: atom_id res chain seq x y z
N MET A 1 17.65 8.48 6.89
CA MET A 1 17.94 7.04 7.18
C MET A 1 16.70 6.27 6.71
N SER A 2 16.84 5.59 5.57
CA SER A 2 15.71 4.91 4.90
C SER A 2 15.20 3.78 5.77
N ASN A 3 14.01 3.92 6.35
CA ASN A 3 13.28 2.80 6.97
C ASN A 3 12.64 1.96 5.86
N ARG A 4 13.48 1.20 5.17
CA ARG A 4 12.99 0.00 4.48
C ARG A 4 12.55 -0.95 5.57
N VAL A 5 11.24 -1.06 5.79
CA VAL A 5 10.66 -2.15 6.57
C VAL A 5 10.76 -3.40 5.69
N LEU A 6 12.00 -3.90 5.54
CA LEU A 6 12.24 -5.23 5.04
C LEU A 6 11.97 -6.16 6.22
N PHE A 7 10.90 -6.94 6.15
CA PHE A 7 10.77 -8.10 7.03
C PHE A 7 11.92 -9.05 6.69
N ALA A 8 12.94 -9.08 7.52
CA ALA A 8 14.04 -10.03 7.35
C ALA A 8 13.56 -11.40 7.83
N PHE A 9 13.32 -12.32 6.89
CA PHE A 9 13.21 -13.73 7.19
C PHE A 9 14.56 -14.24 7.73
N VAL A 10 14.62 -14.51 9.01
CA VAL A 10 15.76 -15.20 9.62
C VAL A 10 15.49 -16.70 9.55
N LEU A 11 16.14 -17.37 8.60
CA LEU A 11 16.04 -18.80 8.39
C LEU A 11 16.99 -19.57 9.31
N LEU A 12 16.44 -20.54 10.00
CA LEU A 12 17.21 -21.61 10.64
C LEU A 12 17.35 -22.76 9.63
N LEU A 13 18.58 -23.08 9.25
CA LEU A 13 18.91 -24.12 8.27
C LEU A 13 18.66 -25.53 8.84
N CYS A 14 17.85 -26.32 8.16
CA CYS A 14 17.93 -27.79 8.16
C CYS A 14 18.19 -28.26 6.73
N SER A 15 19.34 -28.88 6.50
CA SER A 15 19.77 -29.47 5.23
C SER A 15 19.10 -30.84 5.00
N ILE A 16 18.42 -31.05 3.86
CA ILE A 16 18.06 -32.37 3.32
C ILE A 16 18.20 -32.37 1.80
N GLY A 17 18.69 -33.48 1.30
CA GLY A 17 19.31 -33.76 0.04
C GLY A 17 18.49 -33.59 -1.26
N ALA A 18 19.22 -33.57 -2.37
CA ALA A 18 18.75 -33.42 -3.74
C ALA A 18 18.02 -34.65 -4.26
N GLY A 19 16.82 -34.46 -4.79
CA GLY A 19 16.04 -35.45 -5.55
C GLY A 19 15.52 -34.84 -6.86
N ALA A 20 15.43 -35.65 -7.91
CA ALA A 20 15.17 -35.33 -9.31
C ALA A 20 13.90 -34.45 -9.55
N GLN A 21 14.03 -33.47 -10.44
CA GLN A 21 12.97 -32.55 -10.85
C GLN A 21 11.93 -33.24 -11.72
N THR A 22 10.73 -33.43 -11.21
CA THR A 22 9.48 -33.51 -11.97
C THR A 22 9.06 -32.10 -12.45
N PRO A 23 8.28 -31.95 -13.55
CA PRO A 23 7.80 -30.64 -13.98
C PRO A 23 7.16 -29.92 -12.80
N ALA A 24 7.61 -28.70 -12.53
CA ALA A 24 7.13 -27.93 -11.40
C ALA A 24 5.61 -27.77 -11.53
N GLU A 25 4.87 -28.44 -10.66
CA GLU A 25 3.44 -28.23 -10.50
C GLU A 25 3.22 -26.77 -10.14
N LYS A 26 2.41 -26.07 -10.93
CA LYS A 26 2.18 -24.64 -10.77
C LYS A 26 1.66 -24.38 -9.36
N PHE A 27 2.33 -23.49 -8.64
CA PHE A 27 1.88 -23.06 -7.31
C PHE A 27 0.49 -22.41 -7.41
N ASP A 28 -0.47 -22.90 -6.66
CA ASP A 28 -1.85 -22.43 -6.62
C ASP A 28 -2.33 -22.13 -5.19
N GLY A 29 -1.39 -22.09 -4.24
CA GLY A 29 -1.66 -21.94 -2.81
C GLY A 29 -2.44 -20.67 -2.50
N VAL A 30 -2.03 -19.53 -3.06
CA VAL A 30 -2.70 -18.24 -2.83
C VAL A 30 -4.15 -18.25 -3.33
N GLU A 31 -4.41 -18.86 -4.49
CA GLU A 31 -5.77 -18.94 -5.03
C GLU A 31 -6.67 -19.83 -4.16
N LYS A 32 -6.16 -20.93 -3.62
CA LYS A 32 -6.89 -21.78 -2.68
C LYS A 32 -7.17 -21.06 -1.37
N TRP A 33 -6.20 -20.32 -0.85
CA TRP A 33 -6.34 -19.52 0.37
C TRP A 33 -7.40 -18.44 0.18
N LYS A 34 -7.31 -17.66 -0.91
CA LYS A 34 -8.31 -16.67 -1.31
C LYS A 34 -9.70 -17.30 -1.46
N GLY A 35 -9.78 -18.45 -2.13
CA GLY A 35 -11.04 -19.18 -2.32
C GLY A 35 -11.71 -19.55 -1.02
N SER A 36 -10.95 -20.00 0.00
CA SER A 36 -11.49 -20.34 1.32
C SER A 36 -12.07 -19.12 2.03
N LEU A 37 -11.40 -17.97 1.96
CA LEU A 37 -11.88 -16.72 2.54
C LEU A 37 -13.11 -16.18 1.80
N THR A 38 -13.10 -16.21 0.48
CA THR A 38 -14.23 -15.78 -0.35
C THR A 38 -15.48 -16.63 -0.10
N ALA A 39 -15.29 -17.93 0.14
CA ALA A 39 -16.36 -18.86 0.47
C ALA A 39 -16.76 -18.84 1.96
N ALA A 40 -16.07 -18.06 2.79
CA ALA A 40 -16.19 -18.06 4.25
C ALA A 40 -16.00 -19.46 4.86
N ASP A 41 -15.19 -20.31 4.23
CA ASP A 41 -14.90 -21.68 4.67
C ASP A 41 -13.65 -21.71 5.55
N ILE A 42 -13.87 -21.52 6.85
CA ILE A 42 -12.80 -21.55 7.86
C ILE A 42 -12.16 -22.93 7.98
N ALA A 43 -12.88 -24.01 7.72
CA ALA A 43 -12.31 -25.35 7.79
C ALA A 43 -11.31 -25.57 6.66
N SER A 44 -11.68 -25.19 5.45
CA SER A 44 -10.78 -25.23 4.28
C SER A 44 -9.58 -24.28 4.47
N LEU A 45 -9.78 -23.11 5.07
CA LEU A 45 -8.70 -22.19 5.39
C LEU A 45 -7.69 -22.86 6.35
N LYS A 46 -8.17 -23.39 7.48
CA LYS A 46 -7.33 -24.06 8.51
C LYS A 46 -6.58 -25.27 7.93
N ASN A 47 -7.18 -26.00 6.99
CA ASN A 47 -6.54 -27.15 6.34
C ASN A 47 -5.37 -26.80 5.43
N GLN A 48 -5.14 -25.51 5.10
CA GLN A 48 -4.00 -25.11 4.29
C GLN A 48 -2.73 -24.89 5.12
N TYR A 49 -2.85 -24.78 6.44
CA TYR A 49 -1.71 -24.64 7.33
C TYR A 49 -1.10 -25.99 7.67
N SER A 50 0.24 -26.03 7.79
CA SER A 50 0.97 -27.23 8.20
C SER A 50 0.65 -27.63 9.63
N THR A 51 0.47 -28.94 9.83
CA THR A 51 0.30 -29.54 11.16
C THR A 51 1.57 -30.21 11.66
N GLU A 52 2.45 -30.65 10.73
CA GLU A 52 3.74 -31.29 11.03
C GLU A 52 4.85 -30.79 10.07
N PRO A 53 5.79 -29.94 10.55
CA PRO A 53 5.74 -29.25 11.85
C PRO A 53 4.56 -28.27 11.90
N PRO A 54 4.04 -27.93 13.09
CA PRO A 54 2.96 -26.95 13.21
C PRO A 54 3.34 -25.61 12.61
N ALA A 55 2.43 -25.02 11.85
CA ALA A 55 2.64 -23.68 11.29
C ALA A 55 2.85 -22.64 12.38
N SER A 56 3.65 -21.63 12.07
CA SER A 56 4.00 -20.53 12.97
C SER A 56 3.34 -19.23 12.56
N PHE A 57 2.95 -18.44 13.53
CA PHE A 57 2.49 -17.06 13.34
C PHE A 57 3.65 -16.09 13.45
N MET A 58 3.71 -15.09 12.56
CA MET A 58 4.71 -14.05 12.54
C MET A 58 4.06 -12.67 12.72
N ALA A 59 4.10 -12.14 13.93
CA ALA A 59 3.72 -10.77 14.18
C ALA A 59 4.72 -9.79 13.55
N LYS A 60 4.23 -8.60 13.17
CA LYS A 60 5.05 -7.56 12.52
C LYS A 60 6.34 -7.27 13.31
N GLY A 61 7.48 -7.43 12.66
CA GLY A 61 8.80 -7.14 13.24
C GLY A 61 9.27 -8.15 14.29
N GLN A 62 8.59 -9.29 14.46
CA GLN A 62 8.95 -10.34 15.39
C GLN A 62 9.39 -11.61 14.67
N LYS A 63 10.04 -12.51 15.41
CA LYS A 63 10.34 -13.86 14.91
C LYS A 63 9.07 -14.70 14.92
N PRO A 64 8.93 -15.66 13.97
CA PRO A 64 7.83 -16.60 13.99
C PRO A 64 7.75 -17.36 15.33
N THR A 65 6.54 -17.51 15.84
CA THR A 65 6.23 -18.28 17.06
C THR A 65 5.35 -19.48 16.69
N PRO A 66 5.57 -20.66 17.28
CA PRO A 66 4.73 -21.83 17.01
C PRO A 66 3.26 -21.58 17.32
N GLY A 67 2.38 -22.08 16.44
CA GLY A 67 0.94 -21.94 16.57
C GLY A 67 0.38 -20.88 15.63
N ILE A 68 -0.67 -21.25 14.93
CA ILE A 68 -1.29 -20.44 13.85
C ILE A 68 -2.63 -19.80 14.25
N SER A 69 -3.09 -20.05 15.48
CA SER A 69 -4.38 -19.50 15.93
C SER A 69 -4.51 -17.99 15.76
N PRO A 70 -3.49 -17.16 16.09
CA PRO A 70 -3.66 -15.70 15.89
C PRO A 70 -4.01 -15.34 14.45
N GLU A 71 -3.43 -16.03 13.47
CA GLU A 71 -3.70 -15.83 12.06
C GLU A 71 -5.12 -16.29 11.66
N THR A 72 -5.47 -17.51 12.02
CA THR A 72 -6.78 -18.06 11.67
C THR A 72 -7.94 -17.35 12.39
N ASP A 73 -7.73 -16.92 13.63
CA ASP A 73 -8.72 -16.18 14.41
C ASP A 73 -8.94 -14.76 13.85
N PHE A 74 -7.87 -14.12 13.36
CA PHE A 74 -7.96 -12.84 12.68
C PHE A 74 -8.88 -12.90 11.46
N TRP A 75 -8.65 -13.87 10.55
CA TRP A 75 -9.49 -14.02 9.36
C TRP A 75 -10.90 -14.46 9.70
N GLN A 76 -11.07 -15.33 10.71
CA GLN A 76 -12.39 -15.71 11.19
C GLN A 76 -13.17 -14.52 11.75
N MET A 77 -12.51 -13.62 12.48
CA MET A 77 -13.12 -12.39 13.01
C MET A 77 -13.56 -11.46 11.86
N LEU A 78 -12.73 -11.26 10.84
CA LEU A 78 -13.08 -10.44 9.69
C LEU A 78 -14.27 -11.01 8.91
N LEU A 79 -14.31 -12.32 8.70
CA LEU A 79 -15.45 -12.99 8.08
C LEU A 79 -16.73 -12.81 8.93
N ALA A 80 -16.64 -12.96 10.24
CA ALA A 80 -17.78 -12.76 11.15
C ALA A 80 -18.27 -11.30 11.18
N SER A 81 -17.41 -10.33 10.86
CA SER A 81 -17.79 -8.91 10.71
C SER A 81 -18.57 -8.59 9.42
N GLY A 82 -18.80 -9.59 8.57
CA GLY A 82 -19.49 -9.43 7.30
C GLY A 82 -18.60 -8.84 6.19
N MET A 83 -17.32 -9.26 6.16
CA MET A 83 -16.38 -8.92 5.09
C MET A 83 -16.93 -9.30 3.71
N THR A 84 -16.85 -8.37 2.76
CA THR A 84 -17.23 -8.56 1.35
C THR A 84 -16.18 -7.97 0.42
N ASP A 85 -16.35 -8.16 -0.89
CA ASP A 85 -15.49 -7.61 -1.94
C ASP A 85 -14.00 -7.88 -1.65
N PHE A 86 -13.70 -9.14 -1.35
CA PHE A 86 -12.37 -9.59 -0.98
C PHE A 86 -11.48 -9.74 -2.21
N GLU A 87 -10.43 -8.94 -2.29
CA GLU A 87 -9.44 -8.97 -3.35
C GLU A 87 -8.04 -9.24 -2.80
N VAL A 88 -7.27 -10.03 -3.52
CA VAL A 88 -5.89 -10.37 -3.18
C VAL A 88 -5.00 -10.14 -4.39
N ASN A 89 -3.95 -9.35 -4.19
CA ASN A 89 -2.94 -9.09 -5.19
C ASN A 89 -1.56 -9.53 -4.66
N THR A 90 -0.87 -10.40 -5.40
CA THR A 90 0.51 -10.77 -5.07
C THR A 90 1.43 -9.59 -5.37
N VAL A 91 2.07 -9.06 -4.32
CA VAL A 91 3.00 -7.94 -4.40
C VAL A 91 4.41 -8.43 -4.67
N GLU A 92 4.80 -9.49 -3.98
CA GLU A 92 6.11 -10.10 -4.08
C GLU A 92 5.98 -11.61 -3.95
N GLU A 93 6.77 -12.32 -4.76
CA GLU A 93 6.82 -13.78 -4.79
C GLU A 93 8.26 -14.21 -5.03
N THR A 94 8.78 -15.11 -4.22
CA THR A 94 10.15 -15.61 -4.36
C THR A 94 10.31 -16.98 -3.75
N ASP A 95 11.18 -17.79 -4.37
CA ASP A 95 11.59 -19.09 -3.85
C ASP A 95 12.90 -18.94 -3.07
N GLN A 96 12.89 -19.35 -1.81
CA GLN A 96 14.08 -19.28 -0.97
C GLN A 96 14.15 -20.50 -0.03
N SER A 97 15.27 -21.22 -0.06
CA SER A 97 15.54 -22.32 0.88
C SER A 97 14.45 -23.40 0.95
N GLY A 98 13.82 -23.71 -0.20
CA GLY A 98 12.75 -24.72 -0.30
C GLY A 98 11.38 -24.22 0.17
N LEU A 99 11.26 -22.93 0.43
CA LEU A 99 10.01 -22.25 0.73
C LEU A 99 9.61 -21.34 -0.45
N HIS A 100 8.32 -21.29 -0.72
CA HIS A 100 7.71 -20.32 -1.60
C HIS A 100 7.14 -19.18 -0.75
N LEU A 101 7.73 -18.00 -0.87
CA LEU A 101 7.40 -16.83 -0.05
C LEU A 101 6.53 -15.87 -0.86
N VAL A 102 5.44 -15.43 -0.27
CA VAL A 102 4.55 -14.45 -0.89
C VAL A 102 4.21 -13.31 0.05
N THR A 103 4.17 -12.11 -0.49
CA THR A 103 3.60 -10.92 0.16
C THR A 103 2.37 -10.50 -0.63
N LEU A 104 1.24 -10.42 0.05
CA LEU A 104 -0.06 -10.15 -0.53
C LEU A 104 -0.60 -8.80 -0.06
N ALA A 105 -1.09 -8.01 -1.00
CA ALA A 105 -1.95 -6.87 -0.71
C ALA A 105 -3.40 -7.35 -0.73
N VAL A 106 -4.06 -7.27 0.39
CA VAL A 106 -5.44 -7.69 0.57
C VAL A 106 -6.31 -6.46 0.76
N SER A 107 -7.38 -6.35 -0.01
CA SER A 107 -8.43 -5.36 0.19
C SER A 107 -9.78 -6.05 0.41
N MET A 108 -10.61 -5.43 1.22
CA MET A 108 -11.93 -5.93 1.55
C MET A 108 -12.85 -4.79 1.98
N LYS A 109 -14.15 -4.96 1.82
CA LYS A 109 -15.13 -4.08 2.46
C LYS A 109 -15.59 -4.68 3.77
N ILE A 110 -15.59 -3.88 4.82
CA ILE A 110 -16.14 -4.25 6.13
C ILE A 110 -17.23 -3.26 6.51
N LYS A 111 -18.18 -3.74 7.32
CA LYS A 111 -19.26 -2.91 7.86
C LYS A 111 -18.71 -2.07 9.01
N THR A 112 -18.86 -0.75 8.90
CA THR A 112 -18.54 0.22 9.94
C THR A 112 -19.83 0.97 10.37
N PRO A 113 -19.81 1.76 11.44
CA PRO A 113 -20.97 2.63 11.79
C PRO A 113 -21.40 3.54 10.64
N ASP A 114 -20.45 3.97 9.78
CA ASP A 114 -20.67 4.88 8.66
C ASP A 114 -20.99 4.14 7.34
N GLY A 115 -21.28 2.84 7.38
CA GLY A 115 -21.57 1.99 6.24
C GLY A 115 -20.41 1.07 5.84
N LEU A 116 -20.46 0.55 4.60
CA LEU A 116 -19.38 -0.27 4.06
C LEU A 116 -18.17 0.60 3.74
N ARG A 117 -16.99 0.18 4.20
CA ARG A 117 -15.73 0.87 3.97
C ARG A 117 -14.65 -0.10 3.51
N THR A 118 -13.86 0.30 2.54
CA THR A 118 -12.68 -0.47 2.11
C THR A 118 -11.62 -0.43 3.21
N ARG A 119 -11.00 -1.59 3.46
CA ARG A 119 -9.90 -1.77 4.41
C ARG A 119 -8.83 -2.62 3.75
N TYR A 120 -7.62 -2.49 4.26
CA TYR A 120 -6.45 -3.12 3.69
C TYR A 120 -5.67 -3.88 4.75
N VAL A 121 -5.10 -5.01 4.33
CA VAL A 121 -4.20 -5.84 5.14
C VAL A 121 -3.03 -6.24 4.25
N THR A 122 -1.83 -6.24 4.80
CA THR A 122 -0.69 -6.92 4.18
C THR A 122 -0.57 -8.29 4.80
N GLU A 123 -0.62 -9.31 4.00
CA GLU A 123 -0.45 -10.71 4.41
C GLU A 123 0.90 -11.22 3.90
N GLN A 124 1.62 -11.97 4.73
CA GLN A 124 2.86 -12.63 4.37
C GLN A 124 2.76 -14.12 4.66
N GLN A 125 3.13 -14.94 3.70
CA GLN A 125 3.04 -16.38 3.81
C GLN A 125 4.32 -17.04 3.31
N ALA A 126 4.77 -18.07 4.02
CA ALA A 126 5.76 -19.01 3.55
C ALA A 126 5.09 -20.38 3.36
N TRP A 127 5.17 -20.86 2.15
CA TRP A 127 4.59 -22.13 1.72
C TRP A 127 5.68 -23.18 1.55
N GLN A 128 5.40 -24.42 1.93
CA GLN A 128 6.26 -25.55 1.74
C GLN A 128 5.48 -26.70 1.07
N LYS A 129 6.10 -27.34 0.10
CA LYS A 129 5.52 -28.56 -0.51
C LYS A 129 5.71 -29.72 0.45
N GLN A 130 4.60 -30.32 0.90
CA GLN A 130 4.56 -31.51 1.77
C GLN A 130 3.85 -32.63 1.01
N GLY A 131 4.62 -33.61 0.52
CA GLY A 131 4.12 -34.56 -0.48
C GLY A 131 3.71 -33.84 -1.76
N ASP A 132 2.47 -34.06 -2.19
CA ASP A 132 1.90 -33.39 -3.37
C ASP A 132 1.10 -32.13 -3.04
N THR A 133 1.15 -31.65 -1.80
CA THR A 133 0.33 -30.52 -1.36
C THR A 133 1.20 -29.37 -0.84
N TRP A 134 0.88 -28.15 -1.24
CA TRP A 134 1.43 -26.96 -0.64
C TRP A 134 0.76 -26.65 0.70
N ARG A 135 1.56 -26.36 1.72
CA ARG A 135 1.10 -25.98 3.06
C ARG A 135 1.75 -24.70 3.51
N ILE A 136 0.97 -23.84 4.17
CA ILE A 136 1.51 -22.65 4.85
C ILE A 136 2.24 -23.10 6.11
N VAL A 137 3.53 -22.80 6.20
CA VAL A 137 4.37 -23.12 7.37
C VAL A 137 4.63 -21.91 8.25
N VAL A 138 4.55 -20.70 7.67
CA VAL A 138 4.58 -19.43 8.39
C VAL A 138 3.57 -18.50 7.75
N ALA A 139 2.78 -17.81 8.55
CA ALA A 139 1.92 -16.73 8.08
C ALA A 139 1.88 -15.58 9.08
N GLY A 140 1.55 -14.39 8.60
CA GLY A 140 1.37 -13.22 9.44
C GLY A 140 0.77 -12.07 8.67
N HIS A 141 -0.02 -11.29 9.38
CA HIS A 141 -0.75 -10.14 8.83
C HIS A 141 -0.36 -8.83 9.51
N SER A 142 -0.62 -7.73 8.81
CA SER A 142 -0.58 -6.39 9.38
C SER A 142 -1.87 -6.08 10.15
N ASP A 143 -1.89 -4.97 10.88
CA ASP A 143 -3.14 -4.38 11.32
C ASP A 143 -4.04 -4.06 10.11
N VAL A 144 -5.36 -4.03 10.35
CA VAL A 144 -6.33 -3.53 9.39
C VAL A 144 -6.19 -2.01 9.29
N VAL A 145 -5.87 -1.52 8.10
CA VAL A 145 -5.65 -0.09 7.87
C VAL A 145 -6.69 0.49 6.90
N LYS A 146 -6.92 1.79 7.00
CA LYS A 146 -7.87 2.52 6.15
C LYS A 146 -7.29 2.83 4.77
N MET A 147 -6.00 3.15 4.73
CA MET A 147 -5.27 3.52 3.51
C MET A 147 -4.50 2.33 2.97
N ALA A 148 -4.52 2.13 1.66
CA ALA A 148 -3.70 1.10 1.02
C ALA A 148 -2.20 1.35 1.28
N PRO A 149 -1.46 0.35 1.81
CA PRO A 149 -0.04 0.51 2.06
C PRO A 149 0.75 0.55 0.75
N ALA A 150 1.75 1.43 0.65
CA ALA A 150 2.66 1.50 -0.49
C ALA A 150 3.71 0.39 -0.40
N LEU A 151 3.35 -0.83 -0.76
CA LEU A 151 4.21 -2.01 -0.64
C LEU A 151 5.34 -2.05 -1.68
N LYS A 152 5.07 -1.52 -2.89
CA LYS A 152 6.05 -1.31 -3.96
C LYS A 152 6.09 0.17 -4.35
N PRO A 153 6.74 1.03 -3.57
CA PRO A 153 6.80 2.46 -3.87
C PRO A 153 7.54 2.69 -5.19
N ASN A 154 7.02 3.62 -6.00
CA ASN A 154 7.69 4.04 -7.23
C ASN A 154 8.98 4.81 -6.87
N PRO A 155 10.18 4.29 -7.19
CA PRO A 155 11.43 4.94 -6.81
C PRO A 155 11.67 6.27 -7.56
N ASN A 156 10.87 6.55 -8.59
CA ASN A 156 10.97 7.73 -9.44
C ASN A 156 9.67 8.57 -9.40
N LEU A 157 8.89 8.47 -8.32
CA LEU A 157 7.67 9.27 -8.14
C LEU A 157 7.99 10.77 -8.20
N TYR A 158 9.10 11.15 -7.58
CA TYR A 158 9.67 12.49 -7.65
C TYR A 158 10.92 12.44 -8.53
N SER A 159 10.80 12.91 -9.76
CA SER A 159 11.92 12.91 -10.70
C SER A 159 13.03 13.86 -10.24
N LYS A 160 14.26 13.32 -10.10
CA LYS A 160 15.42 14.11 -9.70
C LYS A 160 15.86 15.10 -10.77
N ASP A 161 15.59 14.78 -12.03
CA ASP A 161 15.97 15.56 -13.20
C ASP A 161 14.88 16.56 -13.64
N ALA A 162 13.71 16.49 -13.01
CA ALA A 162 12.59 17.38 -13.30
C ALA A 162 12.93 18.84 -12.98
N VAL A 163 12.55 19.74 -13.86
CA VAL A 163 12.56 21.18 -13.62
C VAL A 163 11.16 21.55 -13.12
N ALA A 164 10.94 21.43 -11.82
CA ALA A 164 9.63 21.56 -11.19
C ALA A 164 8.89 22.84 -11.59
N LYS A 165 9.59 23.97 -11.75
CA LYS A 165 8.99 25.23 -12.21
C LYS A 165 8.39 25.08 -13.60
N ALA A 166 9.09 24.44 -14.54
CA ALA A 166 8.58 24.24 -15.90
C ALA A 166 7.38 23.29 -15.92
N GLU A 167 7.41 22.20 -15.13
CA GLU A 167 6.30 21.28 -15.02
C GLU A 167 5.03 21.95 -14.42
N ILE A 168 5.22 22.84 -13.44
CA ILE A 168 4.11 23.62 -12.87
C ILE A 168 3.55 24.57 -13.92
N GLU A 169 4.40 25.29 -14.68
CA GLU A 169 3.97 26.21 -15.74
C GLU A 169 3.20 25.46 -16.84
N GLU A 170 3.66 24.27 -17.23
CA GLU A 170 2.99 23.40 -18.20
C GLU A 170 1.62 22.92 -17.68
N ALA A 171 1.57 22.44 -16.41
CA ALA A 171 0.34 21.99 -15.79
C ALA A 171 -0.70 23.13 -15.66
N VAL A 172 -0.26 24.34 -15.32
CA VAL A 172 -1.15 25.53 -15.27
C VAL A 172 -1.68 25.88 -16.66
N ALA A 173 -0.84 25.84 -17.69
CA ALA A 173 -1.27 26.08 -19.07
C ALA A 173 -2.30 25.04 -19.55
N ALA A 174 -2.09 23.76 -19.19
CA ALA A 174 -3.05 22.68 -19.46
C ALA A 174 -4.36 22.88 -18.69
N ALA A 175 -4.28 23.20 -17.40
CA ALA A 175 -5.44 23.44 -16.53
C ALA A 175 -6.30 24.60 -17.03
N LYS A 176 -5.67 25.66 -17.53
CA LYS A 176 -6.37 26.79 -18.15
C LYS A 176 -7.15 26.36 -19.40
N LYS A 177 -6.56 25.49 -20.22
CA LYS A 177 -7.16 25.01 -21.48
C LYS A 177 -8.34 24.08 -21.23
N ASP A 178 -8.22 23.14 -20.29
CA ASP A 178 -9.23 22.11 -20.03
C ASP A 178 -10.11 22.40 -18.81
N ARG A 179 -9.95 23.59 -18.20
CA ARG A 179 -10.74 24.09 -17.07
C ARG A 179 -10.59 23.22 -15.81
N LYS A 180 -9.40 22.70 -15.58
CA LYS A 180 -9.04 21.99 -14.36
C LYS A 180 -8.28 22.90 -13.39
N ARG A 181 -7.88 22.33 -12.28
CA ARG A 181 -6.93 22.92 -11.32
C ARG A 181 -5.63 22.12 -11.30
N VAL A 182 -4.61 22.66 -10.63
CA VAL A 182 -3.34 21.98 -10.43
C VAL A 182 -3.19 21.65 -8.96
N ILE A 183 -2.86 20.40 -8.63
CA ILE A 183 -2.42 20.01 -7.29
C ILE A 183 -0.89 19.90 -7.34
N LEU A 184 -0.21 20.68 -6.52
CA LEU A 184 1.21 20.53 -6.26
C LEU A 184 1.37 19.61 -5.05
N VAL A 185 2.19 18.56 -5.19
CA VAL A 185 2.53 17.63 -4.11
C VAL A 185 4.02 17.72 -3.86
N PHE A 186 4.41 18.43 -2.82
CA PHE A 186 5.80 18.51 -2.38
C PHE A 186 6.14 17.26 -1.58
N GLY A 187 7.23 16.59 -1.95
CA GLY A 187 7.65 15.35 -1.32
C GLY A 187 8.99 14.84 -1.84
N ALA A 188 9.31 13.60 -1.53
CA ALA A 188 10.55 12.97 -1.96
C ALA A 188 10.41 11.45 -2.08
N ASN A 189 11.28 10.81 -2.86
CA ASN A 189 11.26 9.36 -3.07
C ASN A 189 11.55 8.53 -1.78
N TRP A 190 12.15 9.11 -0.77
CA TRP A 190 12.35 8.47 0.53
C TRP A 190 11.15 8.57 1.47
N CYS A 191 10.14 9.39 1.14
CA CYS A 191 8.98 9.67 1.98
C CYS A 191 7.91 8.59 1.78
N TYR A 192 7.73 7.73 2.75
CA TYR A 192 6.72 6.66 2.68
C TYR A 192 5.29 7.20 2.53
N ASP A 193 4.92 8.24 3.30
CA ASP A 193 3.58 8.84 3.24
C ASP A 193 3.29 9.51 1.90
N CYS A 194 4.32 10.00 1.20
CA CYS A 194 4.18 10.53 -0.15
C CYS A 194 3.77 9.43 -1.14
N HIS A 195 4.33 8.24 -1.01
CA HIS A 195 3.93 7.09 -1.82
C HIS A 195 2.53 6.57 -1.46
N VAL A 196 2.16 6.61 -0.18
CA VAL A 196 0.81 6.24 0.26
C VAL A 196 -0.23 7.21 -0.33
N LEU A 197 0.05 8.51 -0.32
CA LEU A 197 -0.85 9.50 -0.92
C LEU A 197 -0.96 9.31 -2.44
N ASP A 198 0.15 9.08 -3.13
CA ASP A 198 0.15 8.80 -4.56
C ASP A 198 -0.68 7.55 -4.88
N GLN A 199 -0.49 6.47 -4.13
CA GLN A 199 -1.29 5.26 -4.30
C GLN A 199 -2.79 5.52 -4.05
N ALA A 200 -3.12 6.35 -3.07
CA ALA A 200 -4.51 6.72 -2.80
C ALA A 200 -5.13 7.52 -3.95
N PHE A 201 -4.37 8.35 -4.63
CA PHE A 201 -4.82 9.06 -5.83
C PHE A 201 -5.19 8.14 -7.00
N HIS A 202 -4.63 6.92 -7.02
CA HIS A 202 -4.92 5.90 -8.05
C HIS A 202 -6.02 4.91 -7.65
N GLN A 203 -6.63 5.05 -6.45
CA GLN A 203 -7.73 4.19 -6.03
C GLN A 203 -8.99 4.43 -6.87
N ALA A 204 -9.79 3.38 -7.06
CA ALA A 204 -10.94 3.37 -7.99
C ALA A 204 -11.99 4.45 -7.71
N ASP A 205 -12.18 4.86 -6.47
CA ASP A 205 -13.12 5.90 -6.04
C ASP A 205 -12.51 7.31 -6.02
N VAL A 206 -11.19 7.43 -6.05
CA VAL A 206 -10.46 8.72 -6.05
C VAL A 206 -10.03 9.13 -7.47
N ALA A 207 -9.43 8.20 -8.23
CA ALA A 207 -8.82 8.48 -9.52
C ALA A 207 -9.77 9.19 -10.52
N PRO A 208 -11.05 8.78 -10.71
CA PRO A 208 -11.94 9.46 -11.65
C PRO A 208 -12.23 10.91 -11.26
N LEU A 209 -12.29 11.21 -9.95
CA LEU A 209 -12.51 12.56 -9.46
C LEU A 209 -11.26 13.42 -9.66
N LEU A 210 -10.08 12.86 -9.39
CA LEU A 210 -8.80 13.52 -9.57
C LEU A 210 -8.56 13.83 -11.06
N GLU A 211 -8.62 12.82 -11.92
CA GLU A 211 -8.37 12.93 -13.36
C GLU A 211 -9.33 13.91 -14.05
N LYS A 212 -10.59 13.94 -13.64
CA LYS A 212 -11.59 14.85 -14.20
C LYS A 212 -11.31 16.31 -13.88
N ASN A 213 -10.73 16.63 -12.72
CA ASN A 213 -10.74 17.98 -12.17
C ASN A 213 -9.35 18.58 -11.95
N PHE A 214 -8.28 17.76 -12.01
CA PHE A 214 -6.95 18.21 -11.61
C PHE A 214 -5.85 17.70 -12.53
N HIS A 215 -4.78 18.47 -12.63
CA HIS A 215 -3.44 18.02 -12.98
C HIS A 215 -2.61 17.91 -11.71
N VAL A 216 -1.85 16.84 -11.55
CA VAL A 216 -0.99 16.63 -10.38
C VAL A 216 0.46 16.82 -10.79
N VAL A 217 1.20 17.63 -10.03
CA VAL A 217 2.64 17.84 -10.20
C VAL A 217 3.34 17.44 -8.91
N HIS A 218 4.24 16.45 -9.01
CA HIS A 218 5.10 16.04 -7.91
C HIS A 218 6.35 16.92 -7.87
N VAL A 219 6.50 17.71 -6.81
CA VAL A 219 7.64 18.62 -6.62
C VAL A 219 8.66 17.99 -5.67
N ASP A 220 9.82 17.58 -6.22
CA ASP A 220 10.90 16.96 -5.46
C ASP A 220 11.59 17.98 -4.53
N ILE A 221 11.58 17.69 -3.22
CA ILE A 221 12.31 18.50 -2.23
C ILE A 221 13.75 18.01 -2.00
N GLY A 222 14.18 16.98 -2.72
CA GLY A 222 15.52 16.41 -2.63
C GLY A 222 15.76 15.51 -1.42
N ASP A 223 16.93 14.92 -1.38
CA ASP A 223 17.31 13.99 -0.31
C ASP A 223 17.54 14.71 1.05
N ASP A 224 17.89 16.01 1.00
CA ASP A 224 18.10 16.87 2.17
C ASP A 224 16.89 17.74 2.54
N GLY A 225 15.80 17.64 1.79
CA GLY A 225 14.57 18.39 2.01
C GLY A 225 14.66 19.88 1.68
N LYS A 226 15.61 20.30 0.85
CA LYS A 226 15.85 21.73 0.54
C LYS A 226 15.66 22.12 -0.92
N LYS A 227 15.61 21.14 -1.82
CA LYS A 227 15.37 21.40 -3.24
C LYS A 227 14.00 22.02 -3.42
N ASN A 228 13.89 23.01 -4.30
CA ASN A 228 12.62 23.73 -4.59
C ASN A 228 11.94 24.40 -3.40
N ASN A 229 12.70 24.79 -2.36
CA ASN A 229 12.16 25.57 -1.23
C ASN A 229 11.59 26.92 -1.66
N ASP A 230 12.20 27.55 -2.65
CA ASP A 230 11.72 28.79 -3.26
C ASP A 230 10.31 28.63 -3.87
N LEU A 231 10.04 27.48 -4.49
CA LEU A 231 8.70 27.15 -4.99
C LEU A 231 7.71 26.90 -3.83
N ALA A 232 8.15 26.17 -2.80
CA ALA A 232 7.30 25.95 -1.63
C ALA A 232 6.91 27.28 -0.95
N GLU A 233 7.84 28.21 -0.82
CA GLU A 233 7.58 29.59 -0.32
C GLU A 233 6.63 30.35 -1.25
N ALA A 234 6.88 30.33 -2.56
CA ALA A 234 6.05 31.02 -3.55
C ALA A 234 4.60 30.51 -3.54
N TYR A 235 4.40 29.21 -3.33
CA TYR A 235 3.07 28.59 -3.25
C TYR A 235 2.54 28.46 -1.80
N GLN A 236 3.20 29.08 -0.81
CA GLN A 236 2.78 29.17 0.59
C GLN A 236 2.67 27.80 1.29
N VAL A 237 3.52 26.84 0.91
CA VAL A 237 3.55 25.50 1.49
C VAL A 237 4.63 25.40 2.57
N PRO A 238 4.28 25.20 3.84
CA PRO A 238 5.24 25.14 4.94
C PRO A 238 5.87 23.73 5.05
N LEU A 239 6.98 23.48 4.36
CA LEU A 239 7.67 22.18 4.38
C LEU A 239 8.16 21.74 5.77
N ASN A 240 8.37 22.70 6.68
CA ASN A 240 8.73 22.42 8.08
C ASN A 240 7.61 21.78 8.91
N LYS A 241 6.42 21.63 8.32
CA LYS A 241 5.27 20.93 8.94
C LYS A 241 5.15 19.48 8.48
N GLY A 242 6.10 18.99 7.67
CA GLY A 242 6.13 17.61 7.16
C GLY A 242 5.68 17.49 5.71
N ILE A 243 5.92 16.31 5.16
CA ILE A 243 5.55 15.93 3.79
C ILE A 243 4.81 14.57 3.80
N PRO A 244 3.93 14.31 2.80
CA PRO A 244 3.61 15.16 1.65
C PRO A 244 2.96 16.48 2.05
N ALA A 245 3.21 17.53 1.26
CA ALA A 245 2.66 18.86 1.49
C ALA A 245 2.01 19.39 0.22
N LEU A 246 0.79 19.93 0.30
CA LEU A 246 -0.06 20.21 -0.86
C LEU A 246 -0.40 21.70 -0.99
N ALA A 247 -0.44 22.13 -2.28
CA ALA A 247 -1.14 23.34 -2.70
C ALA A 247 -2.06 23.04 -3.88
N VAL A 248 -3.11 23.83 -4.03
CA VAL A 248 -4.00 23.80 -5.21
C VAL A 248 -3.94 25.17 -5.89
N LEU A 249 -3.72 25.14 -7.21
CA LEU A 249 -3.71 26.32 -8.04
C LEU A 249 -4.92 26.33 -8.97
N ASP A 250 -5.43 27.52 -9.30
CA ASP A 250 -6.39 27.69 -10.38
C ASP A 250 -5.70 27.68 -11.76
N GLY A 251 -6.49 27.81 -12.84
CA GLY A 251 -6.00 27.82 -14.21
C GLY A 251 -5.14 29.04 -14.58
N ASP A 252 -5.03 30.04 -13.72
CA ASP A 252 -4.13 31.18 -13.87
C ASP A 252 -2.87 31.04 -13.00
N GLY A 253 -2.70 29.92 -12.30
CA GLY A 253 -1.55 29.63 -11.43
C GLY A 253 -1.65 30.28 -10.04
N LYS A 254 -2.79 30.86 -9.67
CA LYS A 254 -2.99 31.46 -8.37
C LYS A 254 -3.31 30.38 -7.34
N VAL A 255 -2.67 30.47 -6.17
CA VAL A 255 -2.94 29.58 -5.03
C VAL A 255 -4.37 29.79 -4.52
N VAL A 256 -5.19 28.75 -4.59
CA VAL A 256 -6.55 28.72 -4.03
C VAL A 256 -6.60 27.94 -2.71
N PHE A 257 -5.61 27.08 -2.48
CA PHE A 257 -5.39 26.38 -1.23
C PHE A 257 -3.90 26.11 -1.05
N ALA A 258 -3.40 26.26 0.16
CA ALA A 258 -2.13 25.68 0.62
C ALA A 258 -2.33 25.13 2.02
N GLN A 259 -1.80 23.94 2.27
CA GLN A 259 -1.84 23.39 3.63
C GLN A 259 -1.04 24.26 4.58
N LYS A 260 -1.40 24.25 5.87
CA LYS A 260 -0.77 25.12 6.87
C LYS A 260 -0.15 24.37 8.05
N ASN A 261 -0.70 23.23 8.40
CA ASN A 261 -0.38 22.54 9.66
C ASN A 261 0.10 21.09 9.45
N GLY A 262 0.52 20.71 8.24
CA GLY A 262 0.94 19.33 7.93
C GLY A 262 -0.23 18.35 7.82
N GLU A 263 -1.37 18.79 7.31
CA GLU A 263 -2.60 17.99 7.25
C GLU A 263 -2.42 16.66 6.50
N TRP A 264 -1.40 16.58 5.65
CA TRP A 264 -1.13 15.42 4.80
C TRP A 264 0.12 14.63 5.20
N GLU A 265 0.91 15.11 6.17
CA GLU A 265 2.21 14.52 6.54
C GLU A 265 2.13 13.04 6.97
N SER A 266 1.00 12.66 7.55
CA SER A 266 0.71 11.28 7.99
C SER A 266 -0.35 10.64 7.10
N ALA A 267 -0.15 10.67 5.76
CA ALA A 267 -1.12 10.19 4.77
C ALA A 267 -1.60 8.75 5.05
N ARG A 268 -0.74 7.89 5.61
CA ARG A 268 -1.10 6.52 6.04
C ARG A 268 -2.21 6.45 7.08
N SER A 269 -2.44 7.53 7.81
CA SER A 269 -3.44 7.61 8.89
C SER A 269 -4.74 8.31 8.46
N LEU A 270 -4.78 8.87 7.25
CA LEU A 270 -5.97 9.52 6.70
C LEU A 270 -7.06 8.48 6.41
N ASP A 271 -8.30 8.96 6.36
CA ASP A 271 -9.39 8.20 5.76
C ASP A 271 -9.42 8.50 4.24
N PRO A 272 -9.59 7.49 3.36
CA PRO A 272 -9.78 7.75 1.94
C PRO A 272 -10.89 8.76 1.63
N ASP A 273 -11.95 8.79 2.45
CA ASP A 273 -13.03 9.77 2.34
C ASP A 273 -12.51 11.21 2.51
N ASP A 274 -11.45 11.46 3.32
CA ASP A 274 -10.87 12.80 3.50
C ASP A 274 -10.27 13.32 2.19
N ILE A 275 -9.69 12.43 1.38
CA ILE A 275 -9.17 12.78 0.05
C ILE A 275 -10.32 13.15 -0.88
N ILE A 276 -11.40 12.37 -0.90
CA ILE A 276 -12.58 12.64 -1.72
C ILE A 276 -13.19 13.98 -1.32
N VAL A 277 -13.36 14.23 -0.02
CA VAL A 277 -13.87 15.51 0.50
C VAL A 277 -12.97 16.67 0.08
N PHE A 278 -11.65 16.50 0.18
CA PHE A 278 -10.69 17.52 -0.27
C PHE A 278 -10.82 17.80 -1.77
N LEU A 279 -10.84 16.77 -2.62
CA LEU A 279 -10.97 16.93 -4.07
C LEU A 279 -12.32 17.57 -4.44
N GLN A 280 -13.41 17.17 -3.80
CA GLN A 280 -14.74 17.77 -4.02
C GLN A 280 -14.78 19.26 -3.64
N LYS A 281 -14.12 19.63 -2.55
CA LYS A 281 -14.04 21.01 -2.08
C LYS A 281 -13.23 21.90 -3.02
N TRP A 282 -12.14 21.36 -3.58
CA TRP A 282 -11.18 22.14 -4.36
C TRP A 282 -11.23 21.87 -5.87
N LYS A 283 -12.23 21.13 -6.37
CA LYS A 283 -12.45 21.04 -7.83
C LYS A 283 -12.85 22.43 -8.40
N PRO A 284 -12.69 22.66 -9.72
CA PRO A 284 -13.09 23.89 -10.42
C PRO A 284 -14.53 24.27 -10.19
#